data_8b1b99ddbec6f1d80191f7c37d690304
#
_entry.id   8b1b99ddbec6f1d80191f7c37d690304
#
_cell.length_a   1.000
_cell.length_b   1.000
_cell.length_c   1.000
_cell.angle_alpha   90.00
_cell.angle_beta   90.00
_cell.angle_gamma   90.00
#
_symmetry.space_group_name_H-M   'P 1'
#
loop_
_entity.id
_entity.type
_entity.pdbx_description
1 polymer ?
#
loop_
_entity_poly.entity_id
_entity_poly.type
_entity_poly.pdbx_seq_one_letter_code
_entity_poly.pdbx_strand_id
1 'polypeptide(L)'
;MKEVRRLSRMAVFVDVQNIYYTVRQAYGRHFNYSAFWAELSSRGEIVTATAYAVDRGDPRQVQFQQILRDIGFEVKLKPFIQRSDGSAKGDWDVGITLDVLEQASAVDTVVLASGDGDFDLLLNKVRRHHQVQAVVYGVPALTALSLVRAASEYRPIEGDLLLPAR
;
A
#
# COMPACT_ATOMS: atom_id res chain seq x y z
N MET A 1 9.51 -0.63 37.79
CA MET A 1 10.29 -0.11 36.66
C MET A 1 9.35 0.08 35.47
N LYS A 2 9.25 1.30 34.96
CA LYS A 2 8.39 1.57 33.81
C LYS A 2 9.07 1.09 32.54
N GLU A 3 8.42 0.15 31.86
CA GLU A 3 8.86 -0.21 30.52
C GLU A 3 8.61 0.98 29.60
N VAL A 4 9.67 1.41 28.91
CA VAL A 4 9.55 2.40 27.85
C VAL A 4 8.92 1.69 26.66
N ARG A 5 7.67 2.02 26.35
CA ARG A 5 7.01 1.49 25.16
C ARG A 5 7.70 2.07 23.92
N ARG A 6 8.41 1.23 23.23
CA ARG A 6 8.95 1.55 21.94
C ARG A 6 7.79 1.65 20.94
N LEU A 7 7.78 2.71 20.12
CA LEU A 7 6.83 2.82 19.03
C LEU A 7 7.05 1.68 18.04
N SER A 8 5.96 1.08 17.56
CA SER A 8 6.03 0.07 16.52
C SER A 8 6.63 0.66 15.25
N ARG A 9 7.64 0.00 14.71
CA ARG A 9 8.31 0.43 13.47
C ARG A 9 7.61 -0.19 12.29
N MET A 10 7.22 0.62 11.31
CA MET A 10 6.46 0.18 10.16
C MET A 10 7.18 0.45 8.85
N ALA A 11 7.03 -0.50 7.92
CA ALA A 11 7.32 -0.30 6.50
C ALA A 11 5.99 -0.31 5.74
N VAL A 12 5.76 0.72 4.93
CA VAL A 12 4.48 0.96 4.24
C VAL A 12 4.67 0.77 2.74
N PHE A 13 3.77 0.00 2.12
CA PHE A 13 3.81 -0.33 0.69
C PHE A 13 2.44 -0.07 0.08
N VAL A 14 2.37 0.80 -0.92
CA VAL A 14 1.10 1.16 -1.57
C VAL A 14 1.13 0.75 -3.03
N ASP A 15 0.21 -0.14 -3.39
CA ASP A 15 -0.07 -0.52 -4.77
C ASP A 15 -1.00 0.55 -5.36
N VAL A 16 -0.41 1.61 -5.92
CA VAL A 16 -1.14 2.82 -6.33
C VAL A 16 -2.22 2.51 -7.36
N GLN A 17 -1.91 1.66 -8.34
CA GLN A 17 -2.86 1.33 -9.39
C GLN A 17 -4.08 0.58 -8.83
N ASN A 18 -3.86 -0.42 -7.99
CA ASN A 18 -4.95 -1.18 -7.38
C ASN A 18 -5.82 -0.26 -6.50
N ILE A 19 -5.20 0.57 -5.67
CA ILE A 19 -5.93 1.51 -4.80
C ILE A 19 -6.72 2.53 -5.62
N TYR A 20 -6.14 3.07 -6.69
CA TYR A 20 -6.82 4.01 -7.56
C TYR A 20 -8.10 3.40 -8.15
N TYR A 21 -7.99 2.22 -8.73
CA TYR A 21 -9.13 1.57 -9.41
C TYR A 21 -10.18 1.10 -8.43
N THR A 22 -9.80 0.51 -7.31
CA THR A 22 -10.76 -0.03 -6.35
C THR A 22 -11.53 1.07 -5.63
N VAL A 23 -10.86 2.15 -5.24
CA VAL A 23 -11.52 3.29 -4.58
C VAL A 23 -12.47 4.00 -5.56
N ARG A 24 -12.02 4.19 -6.80
CA ARG A 24 -12.87 4.80 -7.83
C ARG A 24 -14.08 3.93 -8.15
N GLN A 25 -13.89 2.63 -8.29
CA GLN A 25 -14.98 1.71 -8.62
C GLN A 25 -16.03 1.64 -7.51
N ALA A 26 -15.60 1.54 -6.26
CA ALA A 26 -16.51 1.36 -5.12
C ALA A 26 -17.19 2.67 -4.69
N TYR A 27 -16.46 3.79 -4.75
CA TYR A 27 -16.91 5.05 -4.12
C TYR A 27 -17.05 6.21 -5.11
N GLY A 28 -16.48 6.13 -6.30
CA GLY A 28 -16.39 7.28 -7.22
C GLY A 28 -15.52 8.40 -6.67
N ARG A 29 -14.58 8.10 -5.80
CA ARG A 29 -13.73 9.06 -5.09
C ARG A 29 -12.27 8.64 -5.21
N HIS A 30 -11.38 9.41 -4.61
CA HIS A 30 -9.96 9.11 -4.55
C HIS A 30 -9.49 8.87 -3.13
N PHE A 31 -8.42 8.09 -2.99
CA PHE A 31 -7.80 7.78 -1.70
C PHE A 31 -7.11 9.02 -1.13
N ASN A 32 -7.31 9.28 0.16
CA ASN A 32 -6.70 10.40 0.87
C ASN A 32 -5.37 9.95 1.48
N TYR A 33 -4.28 10.15 0.74
CA TYR A 33 -2.94 9.74 1.18
C TYR A 33 -2.45 10.50 2.42
N SER A 34 -2.82 11.77 2.55
CA SER A 34 -2.46 12.56 3.73
C SER A 34 -3.12 12.01 4.99
N ALA A 35 -4.40 11.66 4.92
CA ALA A 35 -5.12 11.06 6.05
C ALA A 35 -4.57 9.68 6.38
N PHE A 36 -4.22 8.89 5.37
CA PHE A 36 -3.59 7.59 5.54
C PHE A 36 -2.26 7.71 6.28
N TRP A 37 -1.40 8.63 5.86
CA TRP A 37 -0.13 8.91 6.52
C TRP A 37 -0.32 9.33 7.98
N ALA A 38 -1.28 10.24 8.23
CA ALA A 38 -1.58 10.71 9.58
C ALA A 38 -2.07 9.58 10.49
N GLU A 39 -2.95 8.70 9.97
CA GLU A 39 -3.44 7.55 10.72
C GLU A 39 -2.29 6.61 11.09
N LEU A 40 -1.43 6.28 10.14
CA LEU A 40 -0.27 5.42 10.39
C LEU A 40 0.69 6.06 11.40
N SER A 41 0.97 7.34 11.26
CA SER A 41 1.87 8.08 12.16
C SER A 41 1.33 8.12 13.60
N SER A 42 0.01 8.10 13.78
CA SER A 42 -0.61 8.05 15.10
C SER A 42 -0.46 6.69 15.78
N ARG A 43 -0.15 5.64 15.02
CA ARG A 43 -0.07 4.26 15.51
C ARG A 43 1.36 3.77 15.70
N GLY A 44 2.34 4.43 15.12
CA GLY A 44 3.73 4.02 15.21
C GLY A 44 4.67 4.89 14.40
N GLU A 45 5.89 4.41 14.23
CA GLU A 45 6.93 5.10 13.46
C GLU A 45 6.98 4.56 12.03
N ILE A 46 6.79 5.44 11.05
CA ILE A 46 6.97 5.08 9.64
C ILE A 46 8.47 5.13 9.32
N VAL A 47 9.08 3.97 9.20
CA VAL A 47 10.51 3.85 8.89
C VAL A 47 10.76 4.02 7.40
N THR A 48 9.94 3.34 6.59
CA THR A 48 9.96 3.46 5.14
C THR A 48 8.54 3.49 4.62
N ALA A 49 8.31 4.21 3.53
CA ALA A 49 7.02 4.24 2.85
C ALA A 49 7.26 4.37 1.35
N THR A 50 6.76 3.41 0.60
CA THR A 50 6.96 3.33 -0.84
C THR A 50 5.62 3.23 -1.56
N ALA A 51 5.44 4.07 -2.56
CA ALA A 51 4.29 4.04 -3.46
C ALA A 51 4.75 3.57 -4.84
N TYR A 52 4.08 2.55 -5.35
CA TYR A 52 4.44 1.89 -6.62
C TYR A 52 3.45 2.32 -7.69
N ALA A 53 3.93 3.03 -8.69
CA ALA A 53 3.10 3.61 -9.73
C ALA A 53 3.63 3.28 -11.13
N VAL A 54 2.78 3.50 -12.13
CA VAL A 54 3.12 3.29 -13.53
C VAL A 54 3.23 4.65 -14.19
N ASP A 55 4.34 4.86 -14.91
CA ASP A 55 4.58 6.11 -15.64
C ASP A 55 3.91 6.04 -17.01
N ARG A 56 2.87 6.85 -17.21
CA ARG A 56 2.15 6.97 -18.48
C ARG A 56 2.47 8.26 -19.23
N GLY A 57 3.40 9.07 -18.71
CA GLY A 57 3.77 10.35 -19.31
C GLY A 57 2.72 11.45 -19.18
N ASP A 58 1.72 11.26 -18.32
CA ASP A 58 0.64 12.23 -18.10
C ASP A 58 1.10 13.30 -17.09
N PRO A 59 0.99 14.61 -17.41
CA PRO A 59 1.35 15.67 -16.47
C PRO A 59 0.60 15.61 -15.13
N ARG A 60 -0.65 15.13 -15.11
CA ARG A 60 -1.42 14.99 -13.87
C ARG A 60 -0.81 13.93 -12.96
N GLN A 61 -0.24 12.88 -13.54
CA GLN A 61 0.45 11.85 -12.76
C GLN A 61 1.74 12.39 -12.15
N VAL A 62 2.47 13.24 -12.86
CA VAL A 62 3.68 13.87 -12.33
C VAL A 62 3.34 14.74 -11.11
N GLN A 63 2.25 15.49 -11.17
CA GLN A 63 1.76 16.29 -10.05
C GLN A 63 1.36 15.42 -8.87
N PHE A 64 0.63 14.33 -9.12
CA PHE A 64 0.23 13.37 -8.10
C PHE A 64 1.45 12.73 -7.43
N GLN A 65 2.45 12.33 -8.22
CA GLN A 65 3.69 11.77 -7.69
C GLN A 65 4.41 12.76 -6.77
N GLN A 66 4.42 14.04 -7.12
CA GLN A 66 5.02 15.08 -6.29
C GLN A 66 4.27 15.24 -4.97
N ILE A 67 2.94 15.15 -4.99
CA ILE A 67 2.12 15.17 -3.77
C ILE A 67 2.51 14.01 -2.86
N LEU A 68 2.69 12.81 -3.40
CA LEU A 68 3.11 11.64 -2.63
C LEU A 68 4.50 11.87 -1.99
N ARG A 69 5.44 12.42 -2.74
CA ARG A 69 6.79 12.71 -2.24
C ARG A 69 6.74 13.77 -1.13
N ASP A 70 5.91 14.78 -1.28
CA ASP A 70 5.77 15.84 -0.29
C ASP A 70 5.18 15.32 1.04
N ILE A 71 4.31 14.31 0.97
CA ILE A 71 3.79 13.63 2.16
C ILE A 71 4.88 12.82 2.87
N GLY A 72 5.78 12.20 2.13
CA GLY A 72 6.87 11.41 2.66
C GLY A 72 7.12 10.07 1.97
N PHE A 73 6.37 9.75 0.92
CA PHE A 73 6.55 8.50 0.18
C PHE A 73 7.73 8.59 -0.78
N GLU A 74 8.49 7.51 -0.86
CA GLU A 74 9.33 7.24 -2.03
C GLU A 74 8.41 6.73 -3.14
N VAL A 75 8.52 7.27 -4.35
CA VAL A 75 7.71 6.85 -5.48
C VAL A 75 8.59 6.05 -6.44
N LYS A 76 8.21 4.79 -6.65
CA LYS A 76 8.85 3.92 -7.64
C LYS A 76 7.97 3.85 -8.88
N LEU A 77 8.58 4.04 -10.04
CA LEU A 77 7.87 4.11 -11.31
C LEU A 77 8.32 2.99 -12.24
N LYS A 78 7.34 2.41 -12.95
CA LYS A 78 7.57 1.54 -14.10
C LYS A 78 7.02 2.21 -15.34
N PRO A 79 7.69 2.08 -16.50
CA PRO A 79 7.09 2.50 -17.75
C PRO A 79 5.82 1.69 -18.04
N PHE A 80 4.80 2.34 -18.59
CA PHE A 80 3.62 1.65 -19.08
C PHE A 80 3.98 0.96 -20.39
N ILE A 81 3.88 -0.37 -20.43
CA ILE A 81 4.16 -1.18 -21.63
C ILE A 81 2.86 -1.81 -22.08
N GLN A 82 2.41 -1.44 -23.28
CA GLN A 82 1.30 -2.09 -23.95
C GLN A 82 1.87 -3.17 -24.88
N ARG A 83 1.44 -4.42 -24.67
CA ARG A 83 1.87 -5.54 -25.48
C ARG A 83 1.13 -5.56 -26.82
N SER A 84 1.71 -6.22 -27.81
CA SER A 84 1.14 -6.36 -29.17
C SER A 84 -0.21 -7.10 -29.18
N ASP A 85 -0.52 -7.89 -28.15
CA ASP A 85 -1.80 -8.60 -28.03
C ASP A 85 -2.89 -7.75 -27.37
N GLY A 86 -2.62 -6.46 -27.08
CA GLY A 86 -3.55 -5.54 -26.43
C GLY A 86 -3.48 -5.55 -24.92
N SER A 87 -2.74 -6.50 -24.31
CA SER A 87 -2.57 -6.51 -22.85
C SER A 87 -1.58 -5.44 -22.40
N ALA A 88 -1.77 -4.93 -21.17
CA ALA A 88 -0.86 -3.98 -20.56
C ALA A 88 -0.09 -4.68 -19.43
N LYS A 89 1.22 -4.43 -19.37
CA LYS A 89 2.04 -4.90 -18.25
C LYS A 89 2.44 -3.70 -17.41
N GLY A 90 1.85 -3.58 -16.22
CA GLY A 90 2.08 -2.42 -15.36
C GLY A 90 1.94 -2.74 -13.88
N ASP A 91 1.78 -4.03 -13.52
CA ASP A 91 1.69 -4.37 -12.10
C ASP A 91 3.08 -4.38 -11.45
N TRP A 92 3.06 -4.15 -10.15
CA TRP A 92 4.25 -4.14 -9.31
C TRP A 92 4.33 -5.33 -8.37
N ASP A 93 3.56 -6.41 -8.61
CA ASP A 93 3.42 -7.51 -7.65
C ASP A 93 4.77 -8.11 -7.25
N VAL A 94 5.63 -8.38 -8.21
CA VAL A 94 6.97 -8.92 -7.93
C VAL A 94 7.83 -7.89 -7.22
N GLY A 95 7.82 -6.63 -7.66
CA GLY A 95 8.61 -5.57 -7.05
C GLY A 95 8.20 -5.30 -5.61
N ILE A 96 6.91 -5.24 -5.34
CA ILE A 96 6.38 -5.08 -3.97
C ILE A 96 6.80 -6.27 -3.12
N THR A 97 6.65 -7.49 -3.63
CA THR A 97 7.02 -8.71 -2.92
C THR A 97 8.49 -8.71 -2.50
N LEU A 98 9.39 -8.36 -3.42
CA LEU A 98 10.81 -8.31 -3.13
C LEU A 98 11.15 -7.25 -2.07
N ASP A 99 10.55 -6.06 -2.19
CA ASP A 99 10.80 -4.97 -1.25
C ASP A 99 10.26 -5.28 0.14
N VAL A 100 9.07 -5.90 0.23
CA VAL A 100 8.50 -6.31 1.51
C VAL A 100 9.41 -7.32 2.21
N LEU A 101 9.88 -8.33 1.47
CA LEU A 101 10.77 -9.35 2.04
C LEU A 101 12.09 -8.73 2.51
N GLU A 102 12.62 -7.78 1.77
CA GLU A 102 13.87 -7.09 2.14
C GLU A 102 13.70 -6.26 3.42
N GLN A 103 12.57 -5.59 3.58
CA GLN A 103 12.31 -4.68 4.70
C GLN A 103 11.80 -5.40 5.97
N ALA A 104 11.21 -6.58 5.81
CA ALA A 104 10.47 -7.25 6.89
C ALA A 104 11.31 -7.49 8.14
N SER A 105 12.60 -7.80 7.99
CA SER A 105 13.48 -8.06 9.14
C SER A 105 13.84 -6.81 9.95
N ALA A 106 13.60 -5.63 9.40
CA ALA A 106 14.00 -4.35 10.01
C ALA A 106 12.83 -3.64 10.72
N VAL A 107 11.61 -4.18 10.66
CA VAL A 107 10.41 -3.51 11.17
C VAL A 107 9.56 -4.47 12.01
N ASP A 108 8.64 -3.92 12.77
CA ASP A 108 7.68 -4.68 13.57
C ASP A 108 6.38 -4.95 12.80
N THR A 109 6.06 -4.07 11.87
CA THR A 109 4.81 -4.11 11.11
C THR A 109 5.07 -3.79 9.64
N VAL A 110 4.48 -4.61 8.77
CA VAL A 110 4.38 -4.33 7.33
C VAL A 110 2.96 -3.87 7.06
N VAL A 111 2.81 -2.73 6.40
CA VAL A 111 1.51 -2.19 5.99
C VAL A 111 1.42 -2.26 4.47
N LEU A 112 0.44 -2.97 3.98
CA LEU A 112 0.17 -3.11 2.54
C LEU A 112 -1.18 -2.48 2.21
N ALA A 113 -1.18 -1.51 1.31
CA ALA A 113 -2.41 -0.94 0.76
C ALA A 113 -2.64 -1.54 -0.62
N SER A 114 -3.48 -2.55 -0.69
CA SER A 114 -3.89 -3.27 -1.91
C SER A 114 -5.03 -4.22 -1.58
N GLY A 115 -5.86 -4.52 -2.57
CA GLY A 115 -6.88 -5.56 -2.46
C GLY A 115 -6.52 -6.84 -3.23
N ASP A 116 -5.32 -6.91 -3.80
CA ASP A 116 -4.90 -8.02 -4.66
C ASP A 116 -4.58 -9.28 -3.85
N GLY A 117 -5.34 -10.34 -4.11
CA GLY A 117 -5.17 -11.63 -3.42
C GLY A 117 -3.84 -12.31 -3.70
N ASP A 118 -3.15 -11.92 -4.76
CA ASP A 118 -1.84 -12.52 -5.08
C ASP A 118 -0.79 -12.26 -4.00
N PHE A 119 -1.03 -11.28 -3.12
CA PHE A 119 -0.13 -11.01 -1.99
C PHE A 119 -0.38 -11.90 -0.77
N ASP A 120 -1.35 -12.82 -0.80
CA ASP A 120 -1.68 -13.66 0.35
C ASP A 120 -0.49 -14.51 0.82
N LEU A 121 0.23 -15.12 -0.13
CA LEU A 121 1.43 -15.92 0.18
C LEU A 121 2.54 -15.05 0.80
N LEU A 122 2.69 -13.83 0.32
CA LEU A 122 3.67 -12.89 0.87
C LEU A 122 3.39 -12.58 2.34
N LEU A 123 2.14 -12.27 2.66
CA LEU A 123 1.75 -11.95 4.04
C LEU A 123 1.96 -13.14 4.97
N ASN A 124 1.59 -14.34 4.53
CA ASN A 124 1.83 -15.55 5.30
C ASN A 124 3.32 -15.76 5.57
N LYS A 125 4.16 -15.51 4.58
CA LYS A 125 5.60 -15.68 4.72
C LYS A 125 6.20 -14.69 5.72
N VAL A 126 5.86 -13.42 5.65
CA VAL A 126 6.44 -12.42 6.57
C VAL A 126 5.98 -12.65 8.00
N ARG A 127 4.74 -13.09 8.19
CA ARG A 127 4.22 -13.40 9.52
C ARG A 127 4.92 -14.62 10.14
N ARG A 128 5.18 -15.65 9.35
CA ARG A 128 5.79 -16.90 9.82
C ARG A 128 7.29 -16.81 9.98
N HIS A 129 7.98 -16.25 8.98
CA HIS A 129 9.44 -16.28 8.93
C HIS A 129 10.10 -15.07 9.55
N HIS A 130 9.39 -13.94 9.63
CA HIS A 130 9.94 -12.69 10.17
C HIS A 130 9.23 -12.25 11.45
N GLN A 131 8.15 -12.93 11.84
CA GLN A 131 7.35 -12.61 13.04
C GLN A 131 6.87 -11.16 13.04
N VAL A 132 6.51 -10.67 11.87
CA VAL A 132 6.08 -9.30 11.64
C VAL A 132 4.57 -9.25 11.55
N GLN A 133 3.96 -8.20 12.08
CA GLN A 133 2.53 -7.94 11.88
C GLN A 133 2.31 -7.50 10.44
N ALA A 134 1.29 -8.04 9.79
CA ALA A 134 0.92 -7.69 8.42
C ALA A 134 -0.45 -7.00 8.45
N VAL A 135 -0.45 -5.70 8.21
CA VAL A 135 -1.68 -4.89 8.18
C VAL A 135 -2.04 -4.59 6.73
N VAL A 136 -3.29 -4.85 6.36
CA VAL A 136 -3.80 -4.58 5.02
C VAL A 136 -4.85 -3.48 5.06
N TYR A 137 -4.69 -2.49 4.19
CA TYR A 137 -5.72 -1.49 3.86
C TYR A 137 -6.29 -1.81 2.48
N GLY A 138 -7.58 -1.95 2.39
CA GLY A 138 -8.23 -2.26 1.12
C GLY A 138 -9.68 -1.81 1.10
N VAL A 139 -10.26 -1.76 -0.10
CA VAL A 139 -11.68 -1.48 -0.29
C VAL A 139 -12.46 -2.76 0.01
N PRO A 140 -13.37 -2.77 1.00
CA PRO A 140 -14.01 -4.01 1.44
C PRO A 140 -14.64 -4.84 0.32
N ALA A 141 -15.38 -4.20 -0.57
CA ALA A 141 -16.06 -4.90 -1.66
C ALA A 141 -15.10 -5.46 -2.72
N LEU A 142 -13.85 -5.00 -2.75
CA LEU A 142 -12.88 -5.30 -3.81
C LEU A 142 -11.55 -5.84 -3.26
N THR A 143 -11.53 -6.27 -2.01
CA THR A 143 -10.38 -6.94 -1.42
C THR A 143 -10.61 -8.44 -1.42
N ALA A 144 -9.66 -9.20 -1.96
CA ALA A 144 -9.74 -10.67 -1.98
C ALA A 144 -9.81 -11.22 -0.55
N LEU A 145 -10.70 -12.17 -0.33
CA LEU A 145 -10.90 -12.77 0.99
C LEU A 145 -9.63 -13.48 1.48
N SER A 146 -8.88 -14.09 0.57
CA SER A 146 -7.60 -14.74 0.90
C SER A 146 -6.60 -13.75 1.49
N LEU A 147 -6.60 -12.50 1.00
CA LEU A 147 -5.72 -11.46 1.51
C LEU A 147 -6.15 -11.00 2.91
N VAL A 148 -7.45 -10.83 3.12
CA VAL A 148 -8.00 -10.49 4.45
C VAL A 148 -7.62 -11.56 5.48
N ARG A 149 -7.74 -12.83 5.10
CA ARG A 149 -7.39 -13.96 5.97
C ARG A 149 -5.91 -14.08 6.26
N ALA A 150 -5.06 -13.67 5.31
CA ALA A 150 -3.61 -13.71 5.48
C ALA A 150 -3.08 -12.58 6.35
N ALA A 151 -3.83 -11.50 6.50
CA ALA A 151 -3.43 -10.31 7.27
C ALA A 151 -3.57 -10.57 8.78
N SER A 152 -2.65 -9.96 9.55
CA SER A 152 -2.80 -9.89 11.01
C SER A 152 -3.96 -9.00 11.40
N GLU A 153 -4.14 -7.92 10.64
CA GLU A 153 -5.21 -6.94 10.82
C GLU A 153 -5.62 -6.41 9.44
N TYR A 154 -6.91 -6.34 9.20
CA TYR A 154 -7.48 -5.73 8.01
C TYR A 154 -8.19 -4.45 8.38
N ARG A 155 -7.86 -3.35 7.67
CA ARG A 155 -8.47 -2.03 7.89
C ARG A 155 -9.16 -1.57 6.60
N PRO A 156 -10.48 -1.34 6.65
CA PRO A 156 -11.20 -0.91 5.44
C PRO A 156 -10.86 0.52 5.06
N ILE A 157 -10.75 0.76 3.75
CA ILE A 157 -10.64 2.12 3.21
C ILE A 157 -12.06 2.68 3.12
N GLU A 158 -12.35 3.65 3.99
CA GLU A 158 -13.66 4.29 4.08
C GLU A 158 -13.53 5.62 4.86
N GLY A 159 -14.60 6.40 4.93
CA GLY A 159 -14.65 7.62 5.73
C GLY A 159 -13.57 8.64 5.38
N ASP A 160 -12.77 9.03 6.35
CA ASP A 160 -11.74 10.07 6.19
C ASP A 160 -10.57 9.63 5.31
N LEU A 161 -10.44 8.33 5.04
CA LEU A 161 -9.44 7.82 4.07
C LEU A 161 -9.84 8.09 2.62
N LEU A 162 -11.00 8.67 2.39
CA LEU A 162 -11.48 9.08 1.08
C LEU A 162 -11.46 10.60 0.98
N LEU A 163 -10.97 11.12 -0.15
CA LEU A 163 -11.10 12.55 -0.43
C LEU A 163 -12.57 12.90 -0.64
N PRO A 164 -12.99 14.14 -0.29
CA PRO A 164 -14.37 14.55 -0.49
C PRO A 164 -14.81 14.38 -1.94
N ALA A 165 -16.07 14.03 -2.14
CA ALA A 165 -16.66 13.99 -3.48
C ALA A 165 -16.71 15.41 -4.06
N ARG A 166 -16.37 15.54 -5.35
CA ARG A 166 -16.48 16.80 -6.06
C ARG A 166 -17.90 17.02 -6.58
#